data_4ac15730e6bc94c9aebde6e68a2fde27
#
_entry.id   4ac15730e6bc94c9aebde6e68a2fde27
#
_cell.length_a   1.000
_cell.length_b   1.000
_cell.length_c   1.000
_cell.angle_alpha   90.00
_cell.angle_beta   90.00
_cell.angle_gamma   90.00
#
_symmetry.space_group_name_H-M   'P 1'
#
loop_
_entity.id
_entity.type
_entity.pdbx_description
1 polymer ?
#
loop_
_entity_poly.entity_id
_entity_poly.type
_entity_poly.pdbx_seq_one_letter_code
_entity_poly.pdbx_strand_id
1 'polypeptide(L)'
;KLSPFMIGGHQERGRRGGTENVASIIALGKAAELAKEHLDDNGYERIGKLRDKLETSLLAQISHSMVNGDPEHRLLNTTSIAYEYVEGEAILLMMNEHGICASSGSACTSGSLEPSHVLRAMGVPFTAAHGSIRYSLSRYTTEEEIDVVIEKTPAIIERLRGMSPFWKDAMKSAAG
;
A
#
# COMPACT_ATOMS: atom_id res chain seq x y z
N LYS A 1 20.43 -30.44 -7.72
CA LYS A 1 19.84 -30.79 -9.03
C LYS A 1 18.35 -30.54 -8.92
N LEU A 2 17.79 -29.63 -9.73
CA LEU A 2 16.34 -29.38 -9.74
C LEU A 2 15.64 -30.47 -10.57
N SER A 3 14.60 -31.07 -10.00
CA SER A 3 13.72 -31.96 -10.75
C SER A 3 12.67 -31.12 -11.47
N PRO A 4 12.38 -31.36 -12.76
CA PRO A 4 11.32 -30.67 -13.48
C PRO A 4 9.97 -30.91 -12.82
N PHE A 5 9.19 -29.84 -12.60
CA PHE A 5 7.80 -29.94 -12.16
C PHE A 5 6.85 -30.20 -13.34
N MET A 6 7.07 -29.49 -14.45
CA MET A 6 6.34 -29.73 -15.71
C MET A 6 7.09 -30.76 -16.54
N ILE A 7 6.59 -31.98 -16.56
CA ILE A 7 7.18 -33.12 -17.27
C ILE A 7 6.70 -33.10 -18.74
N GLY A 8 7.62 -33.38 -19.68
CA GLY A 8 7.31 -33.41 -21.13
C GLY A 8 8.56 -33.31 -21.98
N GLY A 9 8.58 -32.37 -22.90
CA GLY A 9 9.73 -32.11 -23.77
C GLY A 9 10.97 -31.61 -23.04
N HIS A 10 11.99 -31.26 -23.81
CA HIS A 10 13.31 -30.88 -23.26
C HIS A 10 13.56 -29.36 -23.28
N GLN A 11 12.48 -28.55 -23.22
CA GLN A 11 12.59 -27.10 -23.17
C GLN A 11 13.39 -26.64 -21.95
N GLU A 12 14.00 -25.48 -22.03
CA GLU A 12 14.88 -24.90 -21.02
C GLU A 12 15.99 -25.87 -20.58
N ARG A 13 16.60 -26.55 -21.53
CA ARG A 13 17.65 -27.56 -21.30
C ARG A 13 17.17 -28.73 -20.40
N GLY A 14 15.93 -29.18 -20.63
CA GLY A 14 15.31 -30.27 -19.86
C GLY A 14 14.82 -29.87 -18.48
N ARG A 15 14.67 -28.59 -18.19
CA ARG A 15 14.17 -28.12 -16.89
C ARG A 15 12.65 -28.05 -16.81
N ARG A 16 11.97 -28.04 -17.94
CA ARG A 16 10.50 -28.08 -18.04
C ARG A 16 10.05 -28.64 -19.38
N GLY A 17 8.82 -29.10 -19.44
CA GLY A 17 8.11 -29.40 -20.69
C GLY A 17 7.27 -28.24 -21.19
N GLY A 18 6.77 -28.34 -22.42
CA GLY A 18 5.85 -27.38 -23.06
C GLY A 18 6.56 -26.30 -23.90
N THR A 19 5.88 -25.87 -24.95
CA THR A 19 6.35 -24.81 -25.88
C THR A 19 6.65 -23.51 -25.12
N GLU A 20 7.66 -22.77 -25.60
CA GLU A 20 8.01 -21.46 -25.02
C GLU A 20 6.88 -20.45 -25.21
N ASN A 21 6.54 -19.73 -24.15
CA ASN A 21 5.58 -18.62 -24.24
C ASN A 21 6.28 -17.35 -24.78
N VAL A 22 6.54 -17.34 -26.08
CA VAL A 22 7.31 -16.31 -26.76
C VAL A 22 6.71 -14.92 -26.56
N ALA A 23 5.36 -14.81 -26.61
CA ALA A 23 4.68 -13.52 -26.42
C ALA A 23 4.96 -12.93 -25.04
N SER A 24 4.83 -13.73 -23.98
CA SER A 24 5.13 -13.26 -22.61
C SER A 24 6.61 -12.98 -22.37
N ILE A 25 7.50 -13.72 -23.03
CA ILE A 25 8.95 -13.47 -22.96
C ILE A 25 9.29 -12.11 -23.57
N ILE A 26 8.75 -11.81 -24.76
CA ILE A 26 8.94 -10.50 -25.42
C ILE A 26 8.33 -9.38 -24.56
N ALA A 27 7.12 -9.57 -24.05
CA ALA A 27 6.45 -8.60 -23.18
C ALA A 27 7.26 -8.31 -21.90
N LEU A 28 7.86 -9.34 -21.28
CA LEU A 28 8.74 -9.18 -20.11
C LEU A 28 9.99 -8.37 -20.48
N GLY A 29 10.60 -8.64 -21.63
CA GLY A 29 11.75 -7.88 -22.12
C GLY A 29 11.41 -6.39 -22.31
N LYS A 30 10.26 -6.09 -22.94
CA LYS A 30 9.81 -4.70 -23.11
C LYS A 30 9.47 -4.02 -21.79
N ALA A 31 8.84 -4.74 -20.87
CA ALA A 31 8.55 -4.21 -19.53
C ALA A 31 9.84 -3.85 -18.76
N ALA A 32 10.86 -4.69 -18.86
CA ALA A 32 12.16 -4.43 -18.24
C ALA A 32 12.87 -3.21 -18.85
N GLU A 33 12.83 -3.05 -20.18
CA GLU A 33 13.34 -1.86 -20.88
C GLU A 33 12.66 -0.59 -20.38
N LEU A 34 11.32 -0.57 -20.36
CA LEU A 34 10.53 0.57 -19.88
C LEU A 34 10.76 0.88 -18.38
N ALA A 35 10.98 -0.14 -17.57
CA ALA A 35 11.32 0.06 -16.16
C ALA A 35 12.70 0.70 -16.02
N LYS A 36 13.68 0.26 -16.83
CA LYS A 36 15.02 0.86 -16.83
C LYS A 36 14.98 2.32 -17.27
N GLU A 37 14.30 2.64 -18.37
CA GLU A 37 14.11 4.02 -18.83
C GLU A 37 13.54 4.91 -17.71
N HIS A 38 12.51 4.43 -17.01
CA HIS A 38 11.90 5.18 -15.90
C HIS A 38 12.86 5.45 -14.74
N LEU A 39 13.77 4.51 -14.45
CA LEU A 39 14.79 4.70 -13.42
C LEU A 39 15.87 5.70 -13.88
N ASP A 40 16.30 5.60 -15.15
CA ASP A 40 17.35 6.45 -15.72
C ASP A 40 16.90 7.92 -15.85
N ASP A 41 15.59 8.18 -16.05
CA ASP A 41 14.99 9.53 -16.23
C ASP A 41 14.57 10.23 -14.92
N ASN A 42 15.08 9.79 -13.77
CA ASN A 42 14.68 10.27 -12.44
C ASN A 42 13.15 10.15 -12.17
N GLY A 43 12.46 9.33 -12.93
CA GLY A 43 11.02 9.10 -12.75
C GLY A 43 10.69 8.54 -11.37
N TYR A 44 11.59 7.75 -10.81
CA TYR A 44 11.46 7.18 -9.48
C TYR A 44 11.55 8.24 -8.38
N GLU A 45 12.41 9.26 -8.54
CA GLU A 45 12.50 10.40 -7.61
C GLU A 45 11.23 11.29 -7.67
N ARG A 46 10.67 11.48 -8.88
CA ARG A 46 9.39 12.18 -9.02
C ARG A 46 8.28 11.50 -8.22
N ILE A 47 8.20 10.18 -8.31
CA ILE A 47 7.21 9.40 -7.54
C ILE A 47 7.48 9.52 -6.04
N GLY A 48 8.74 9.54 -5.62
CA GLY A 48 9.12 9.79 -4.24
C GLY A 48 8.57 11.10 -3.70
N LYS A 49 8.69 12.18 -4.47
CA LYS A 49 8.13 13.50 -4.10
C LYS A 49 6.61 13.48 -3.96
N LEU A 50 5.90 12.79 -4.85
CA LEU A 50 4.45 12.62 -4.75
C LEU A 50 4.05 11.81 -3.50
N ARG A 51 4.79 10.75 -3.18
CA ARG A 51 4.61 9.97 -1.97
C ARG A 51 4.85 10.82 -0.72
N ASP A 52 5.91 11.62 -0.69
CA ASP A 52 6.24 12.51 0.44
C ASP A 52 5.16 13.60 0.62
N LYS A 53 4.67 14.19 -0.47
CA LYS A 53 3.54 15.12 -0.46
C LYS A 53 2.30 14.49 0.16
N LEU A 54 1.94 13.28 -0.27
CA LEU A 54 0.81 12.52 0.27
C LEU A 54 0.98 12.26 1.77
N GLU A 55 2.11 11.68 2.16
CA GLU A 55 2.40 11.29 3.52
C GLU A 55 2.40 12.47 4.49
N THR A 56 3.16 13.51 4.17
CA THR A 56 3.25 14.71 5.03
C THR A 56 1.93 15.44 5.16
N SER A 57 1.15 15.53 4.08
CA SER A 57 -0.16 16.18 4.09
C SER A 57 -1.18 15.43 4.93
N LEU A 58 -1.22 14.09 4.83
CA LEU A 58 -2.16 13.29 5.61
C LEU A 58 -1.79 13.27 7.09
N LEU A 59 -0.50 13.17 7.44
CA LEU A 59 -0.05 13.24 8.83
C LEU A 59 -0.32 14.60 9.46
N ALA A 60 -0.21 15.68 8.71
CA ALA A 60 -0.49 17.04 9.20
C ALA A 60 -1.99 17.29 9.44
N GLN A 61 -2.87 16.66 8.64
CA GLN A 61 -4.31 16.88 8.71
C GLN A 61 -5.04 15.89 9.64
N ILE A 62 -4.47 14.71 9.85
CA ILE A 62 -5.13 13.64 10.58
C ILE A 62 -4.36 13.34 11.86
N SER A 63 -4.87 13.79 13.00
CA SER A 63 -4.31 13.45 14.31
C SER A 63 -4.36 11.94 14.56
N HIS A 64 -3.57 11.43 15.50
CA HIS A 64 -3.51 9.99 15.79
C HIS A 64 -3.29 9.13 14.54
N SER A 65 -2.35 9.57 13.72
CA SER A 65 -1.84 8.83 12.57
C SER A 65 -0.32 8.72 12.64
N MET A 66 0.22 7.66 12.07
CA MET A 66 1.66 7.40 12.07
C MET A 66 2.07 6.64 10.82
N VAL A 67 3.31 6.83 10.38
CA VAL A 67 3.91 6.02 9.30
C VAL A 67 4.38 4.69 9.87
N ASN A 68 4.06 3.60 9.16
CA ASN A 68 4.60 2.29 9.45
C ASN A 68 5.90 2.08 8.67
N GLY A 69 6.94 1.63 9.34
CA GLY A 69 8.23 1.29 8.74
C GLY A 69 9.29 2.37 8.91
N ASP A 70 10.42 2.14 8.26
CA ASP A 70 11.58 3.03 8.29
C ASP A 70 11.37 4.18 7.29
N PRO A 71 11.46 5.46 7.70
CA PRO A 71 11.29 6.60 6.81
C PRO A 71 12.48 6.78 5.84
N GLU A 72 13.67 6.29 6.17
CA GLU A 72 14.88 6.48 5.37
C GLU A 72 15.17 5.29 4.44
N HIS A 73 14.95 4.05 4.93
CA HIS A 73 15.27 2.82 4.21
C HIS A 73 14.03 2.14 3.66
N ARG A 74 13.41 2.75 2.65
CA ARG A 74 12.17 2.24 2.03
C ARG A 74 12.09 2.54 0.53
N LEU A 75 11.19 1.89 -0.16
CA LEU A 75 10.89 2.20 -1.56
C LEU A 75 10.28 3.59 -1.69
N LEU A 76 10.65 4.32 -2.73
CA LEU A 76 10.17 5.69 -2.95
C LEU A 76 8.68 5.75 -3.30
N ASN A 77 8.13 4.69 -3.88
CA ASN A 77 6.76 4.68 -4.41
C ASN A 77 5.69 4.18 -3.42
N THR A 78 6.05 3.90 -2.18
CA THR A 78 5.10 3.29 -1.23
C THR A 78 5.17 3.99 0.12
N THR A 79 4.00 4.27 0.70
CA THR A 79 3.86 4.63 2.11
C THR A 79 2.76 3.80 2.76
N SER A 80 2.92 3.49 4.03
CA SER A 80 1.91 2.84 4.85
C SER A 80 1.61 3.72 6.06
N ILE A 81 0.39 4.21 6.14
CA ILE A 81 -0.06 5.09 7.22
C ILE A 81 -1.10 4.36 8.06
N ALA A 82 -0.87 4.32 9.36
CA ALA A 82 -1.82 3.82 10.32
C ALA A 82 -2.67 4.96 10.86
N TYR A 83 -3.98 4.75 10.92
CA TYR A 83 -4.95 5.64 11.51
C TYR A 83 -5.58 4.95 12.72
N GLU A 84 -5.35 5.47 13.92
CA GLU A 84 -5.86 4.85 15.13
C GLU A 84 -7.39 4.92 15.23
N TYR A 85 -7.97 3.89 15.85
CA TYR A 85 -9.40 3.75 16.20
C TYR A 85 -10.35 3.63 15.01
N VAL A 86 -9.87 3.22 13.86
CA VAL A 86 -10.65 2.95 12.64
C VAL A 86 -10.24 1.62 12.02
N GLU A 87 -11.12 1.06 11.19
CA GLU A 87 -10.88 -0.19 10.48
C GLU A 87 -10.46 0.08 9.04
N GLY A 88 -9.37 -0.55 8.60
CA GLY A 88 -8.80 -0.38 7.27
C GLY A 88 -9.78 -0.73 6.15
N GLU A 89 -10.58 -1.78 6.30
CA GLU A 89 -11.58 -2.16 5.29
C GLU A 89 -12.66 -1.09 5.14
N ALA A 90 -13.12 -0.49 6.25
CA ALA A 90 -14.07 0.61 6.20
C ALA A 90 -13.49 1.85 5.51
N ILE A 91 -12.20 2.14 5.73
CA ILE A 91 -11.50 3.20 5.01
C ILE A 91 -11.49 2.91 3.52
N LEU A 92 -11.10 1.69 3.10
CA LEU A 92 -11.03 1.30 1.69
C LEU A 92 -12.39 1.38 0.99
N LEU A 93 -13.46 0.94 1.64
CA LEU A 93 -14.81 1.05 1.10
C LEU A 93 -15.22 2.49 0.84
N MET A 94 -14.94 3.40 1.78
CA MET A 94 -15.25 4.82 1.59
C MET A 94 -14.33 5.49 0.56
N MET A 95 -13.06 5.10 0.47
CA MET A 95 -12.15 5.55 -0.59
C MET A 95 -12.62 5.14 -1.97
N ASN A 96 -13.16 3.92 -2.10
CA ASN A 96 -13.68 3.41 -3.37
C ASN A 96 -14.88 4.24 -3.90
N GLU A 97 -15.70 4.84 -3.02
CA GLU A 97 -16.78 5.77 -3.42
C GLU A 97 -16.22 7.01 -4.15
N HIS A 98 -14.94 7.34 -3.94
CA HIS A 98 -14.24 8.45 -4.58
C HIS A 98 -13.29 8.00 -5.70
N GLY A 99 -13.33 6.71 -6.11
CA GLY A 99 -12.44 6.16 -7.12
C GLY A 99 -10.98 6.00 -6.65
N ILE A 100 -10.72 6.05 -5.34
CA ILE A 100 -9.38 5.89 -4.76
C ILE A 100 -9.14 4.42 -4.46
N CYS A 101 -8.10 3.84 -5.09
CA CYS A 101 -7.64 2.48 -4.86
C CYS A 101 -6.44 2.49 -3.92
N ALA A 102 -6.56 1.81 -2.80
CA ALA A 102 -5.49 1.60 -1.82
C ALA A 102 -5.56 0.16 -1.27
N SER A 103 -4.72 -0.19 -0.33
CA SER A 103 -4.68 -1.54 0.24
C SER A 103 -4.62 -1.49 1.76
N SER A 104 -5.35 -2.35 2.45
CA SER A 104 -5.15 -2.56 3.88
C SER A 104 -3.85 -3.32 4.16
N GLY A 105 -3.37 -3.26 5.39
CA GLY A 105 -2.16 -3.96 5.81
C GLY A 105 -2.22 -5.49 5.70
N SER A 106 -3.41 -6.07 5.52
CA SER A 106 -3.67 -7.52 5.48
C SER A 106 -4.48 -7.93 4.25
N ALA A 107 -4.15 -7.44 3.07
CA ALA A 107 -4.91 -7.68 1.83
C ALA A 107 -5.16 -9.18 1.50
N CYS A 108 -4.30 -10.10 1.94
CA CYS A 108 -4.44 -11.54 1.68
C CYS A 108 -5.23 -12.29 2.76
N THR A 109 -5.58 -11.65 3.86
CA THR A 109 -6.36 -12.21 4.97
C THR A 109 -7.66 -11.46 5.18
N SER A 110 -8.24 -10.92 4.10
CA SER A 110 -9.57 -10.31 4.10
C SER A 110 -10.58 -11.33 4.62
N GLY A 111 -11.04 -11.16 5.85
CA GLY A 111 -11.85 -12.11 6.61
C GLY A 111 -11.23 -12.54 7.95
N SER A 112 -9.97 -12.25 8.21
CA SER A 112 -9.38 -12.37 9.54
C SER A 112 -9.54 -11.04 10.29
N LEU A 113 -10.08 -11.10 11.49
CA LEU A 113 -10.15 -9.97 12.43
C LEU A 113 -8.76 -9.62 13.01
N GLU A 114 -7.72 -10.35 12.61
CA GLU A 114 -6.36 -10.13 13.11
C GLU A 114 -5.62 -9.11 12.23
N PRO A 115 -4.91 -8.15 12.83
CA PRO A 115 -4.09 -7.21 12.07
C PRO A 115 -2.89 -7.94 11.44
N SER A 116 -2.27 -7.31 10.45
CA SER A 116 -1.09 -7.83 9.77
C SER A 116 -0.03 -8.35 10.76
N HIS A 117 0.38 -9.61 10.62
CA HIS A 117 1.45 -10.17 11.42
C HIS A 117 2.78 -9.42 11.24
N VAL A 118 2.99 -8.78 10.09
CA VAL A 118 4.16 -7.94 9.81
C VAL A 118 4.11 -6.68 10.67
N LEU A 119 2.98 -5.95 10.69
CA LEU A 119 2.83 -4.74 11.51
C LEU A 119 2.96 -5.08 13.01
N ARG A 120 2.43 -6.21 13.44
CA ARG A 120 2.61 -6.70 14.82
C ARG A 120 4.07 -6.99 15.15
N ALA A 121 4.80 -7.63 14.25
CA ALA A 121 6.23 -7.91 14.42
C ALA A 121 7.07 -6.63 14.45
N MET A 122 6.63 -5.57 13.79
CA MET A 122 7.23 -4.23 13.82
C MET A 122 6.87 -3.43 15.08
N GLY A 123 6.01 -3.97 15.97
CA GLY A 123 5.60 -3.28 17.19
C GLY A 123 4.54 -2.19 16.99
N VAL A 124 3.85 -2.16 15.84
CA VAL A 124 2.76 -1.21 15.62
C VAL A 124 1.63 -1.50 16.62
N PRO A 125 1.12 -0.50 17.36
CA PRO A 125 0.02 -0.69 18.30
C PRO A 125 -1.20 -1.33 17.65
N PHE A 126 -1.89 -2.20 18.40
CA PHE A 126 -3.07 -2.91 17.88
C PHE A 126 -4.14 -1.95 17.33
N THR A 127 -4.39 -0.84 18.04
CA THR A 127 -5.34 0.21 17.64
C THR A 127 -4.98 0.90 16.32
N ALA A 128 -3.70 0.93 15.97
CA ALA A 128 -3.17 1.53 14.75
C ALA A 128 -3.04 0.49 13.62
N ALA A 129 -2.67 -0.74 13.95
CA ALA A 129 -2.43 -1.79 12.97
C ALA A 129 -3.67 -2.13 12.15
N HIS A 130 -4.87 -2.11 12.77
CA HIS A 130 -6.15 -2.33 12.08
C HIS A 130 -6.50 -1.23 11.08
N GLY A 131 -6.17 0.01 11.38
CA GLY A 131 -6.41 1.18 10.52
C GLY A 131 -5.28 1.48 9.55
N SER A 132 -4.39 0.53 9.30
CA SER A 132 -3.24 0.74 8.41
C SER A 132 -3.63 0.65 6.94
N ILE A 133 -3.33 1.69 6.18
CA ILE A 133 -3.54 1.77 4.73
C ILE A 133 -2.20 1.91 4.04
N ARG A 134 -1.96 1.07 3.04
CA ARG A 134 -0.81 1.16 2.13
C ARG A 134 -1.20 1.88 0.85
N TYR A 135 -0.52 2.95 0.58
CA TYR A 135 -0.60 3.70 -0.67
C TYR A 135 0.60 3.32 -1.53
N SER A 136 0.34 2.82 -2.74
CA SER A 136 1.37 2.42 -3.69
C SER A 136 1.18 3.20 -4.98
N LEU A 137 2.17 4.03 -5.30
CA LEU A 137 2.14 4.91 -6.45
C LEU A 137 2.82 4.21 -7.64
N SER A 138 2.34 4.48 -8.84
CA SER A 138 2.94 4.01 -10.08
C SER A 138 3.64 5.15 -10.82
N ARG A 139 4.40 4.80 -11.85
CA ARG A 139 4.99 5.80 -12.75
C ARG A 139 3.96 6.68 -13.47
N TYR A 140 2.71 6.26 -13.49
CA TYR A 140 1.60 6.99 -14.11
C TYR A 140 0.82 7.88 -13.13
N THR A 141 1.06 7.73 -11.83
CA THR A 141 0.38 8.54 -10.80
C THR A 141 0.69 10.01 -11.01
N THR A 142 -0.35 10.83 -11.03
CA THR A 142 -0.27 12.28 -11.23
C THR A 142 -0.37 13.04 -9.90
N GLU A 143 -0.05 14.32 -9.93
CA GLU A 143 -0.17 15.18 -8.76
C GLU A 143 -1.63 15.42 -8.39
N GLU A 144 -2.50 15.58 -9.39
CA GLU A 144 -3.94 15.76 -9.22
C GLU A 144 -4.60 14.56 -8.54
N GLU A 145 -4.17 13.34 -8.88
CA GLU A 145 -4.64 12.12 -8.21
C GLU A 145 -4.22 12.11 -6.73
N ILE A 146 -3.01 12.54 -6.42
CA ILE A 146 -2.54 12.67 -5.02
C ILE A 146 -3.34 13.74 -4.28
N ASP A 147 -3.65 14.87 -4.91
CA ASP A 147 -4.44 15.94 -4.30
C ASP A 147 -5.86 15.47 -3.96
N VAL A 148 -6.48 14.65 -4.80
CA VAL A 148 -7.77 14.03 -4.50
C VAL A 148 -7.69 13.14 -3.26
N VAL A 149 -6.65 12.33 -3.12
CA VAL A 149 -6.47 11.48 -1.94
C VAL A 149 -6.29 12.33 -0.68
N ILE A 150 -5.48 13.39 -0.75
CA ILE A 150 -5.23 14.32 0.36
C ILE A 150 -6.52 15.04 0.78
N GLU A 151 -7.35 15.45 -0.18
CA GLU A 151 -8.61 16.13 0.09
C GLU A 151 -9.65 15.21 0.75
N LYS A 152 -9.79 13.98 0.26
CA LYS A 152 -10.90 13.08 0.68
C LYS A 152 -10.60 12.31 1.95
N THR A 153 -9.37 11.89 2.17
CA THR A 153 -9.01 10.99 3.28
C THR A 153 -9.34 11.56 4.67
N PRO A 154 -9.06 12.84 5.00
CA PRO A 154 -9.36 13.37 6.33
C PRO A 154 -10.84 13.26 6.71
N ALA A 155 -11.75 13.61 5.80
CA ALA A 155 -13.19 13.52 6.04
C ALA A 155 -13.67 12.06 6.23
N ILE A 156 -13.07 11.12 5.50
CA ILE A 156 -13.33 9.69 5.66
C ILE A 156 -12.93 9.23 7.07
N ILE A 157 -11.72 9.56 7.50
CA ILE A 157 -11.22 9.17 8.83
C ILE A 157 -12.06 9.80 9.95
N GLU A 158 -12.39 11.07 9.84
CA GLU A 158 -13.23 11.76 10.81
C GLU A 158 -14.60 11.11 10.94
N ARG A 159 -15.27 10.82 9.82
CA ARG A 159 -16.55 10.13 9.79
C ARG A 159 -16.49 8.76 10.47
N LEU A 160 -15.49 7.95 10.16
CA LEU A 160 -15.32 6.63 10.76
C LEU A 160 -15.03 6.69 12.26
N ARG A 161 -14.19 7.63 12.71
CA ARG A 161 -13.94 7.89 14.14
C ARG A 161 -15.20 8.33 14.88
N GLY A 162 -16.02 9.15 14.24
CA GLY A 162 -17.32 9.58 14.82
C GLY A 162 -18.25 8.41 15.13
N MET A 163 -18.13 7.30 14.39
CA MET A 163 -18.89 6.06 14.60
C MET A 163 -18.19 5.09 15.56
N SER A 164 -16.90 5.22 15.79
CA SER A 164 -16.10 4.32 16.62
C SER A 164 -16.33 4.56 18.11
N PRO A 165 -16.77 3.57 18.90
CA PRO A 165 -16.86 3.69 20.34
C PRO A 165 -15.48 3.89 20.99
N PHE A 166 -14.45 3.24 20.47
CA PHE A 166 -13.08 3.31 20.98
C PHE A 166 -12.48 4.72 20.87
N TRP A 167 -12.81 5.46 19.82
CA TRP A 167 -12.41 6.85 19.66
C TRP A 167 -12.99 7.75 20.74
N LYS A 168 -14.28 7.58 21.01
CA LYS A 168 -14.99 8.38 22.04
C LYS A 168 -14.41 8.15 23.44
N ASP A 169 -14.06 6.92 23.77
CA ASP A 169 -13.47 6.57 25.05
C ASP A 169 -12.04 7.06 25.19
N ALA A 170 -11.24 6.97 24.13
CA ALA A 170 -9.87 7.50 24.09
C ALA A 170 -9.86 9.03 24.30
N MET A 171 -10.77 9.75 23.65
CA MET A 171 -10.85 11.22 23.78
C MET A 171 -11.32 11.64 25.18
N LYS A 172 -12.20 10.88 25.85
CA LYS A 172 -12.58 11.14 27.24
C LYS A 172 -11.41 10.95 28.20
N SER A 173 -10.62 9.89 28.00
CA SER A 173 -9.46 9.59 28.84
C SER A 173 -8.32 10.60 28.69
N ALA A 174 -8.22 11.27 27.55
CA ALA A 174 -7.22 12.31 27.30
C ALA A 174 -7.63 13.70 27.85
N ALA A 175 -8.90 13.90 28.17
CA ALA A 175 -9.45 15.17 28.64
C ALA A 175 -9.61 15.25 30.18
N GLY A 176 -9.32 14.17 30.91
CA GLY A 176 -9.38 14.06 32.38
C GLY A 176 -8.00 13.82 32.98
#